data_4da9a4b5df74abdf4cefea6948850b55
#
_entry.id   4da9a4b5df74abdf4cefea6948850b55
#
_cell.length_a   1.000
_cell.length_b   1.000
_cell.length_c   1.000
_cell.angle_alpha   90.00
_cell.angle_beta   90.00
_cell.angle_gamma   90.00
#
_symmetry.space_group_name_H-M   'P 1'
#
loop_
_entity.id
_entity.type
_entity.pdbx_description
1 polymer ?
#
loop_
_entity_poly.entity_id
_entity_poly.type
_entity_poly.pdbx_seq_one_letter_code
_entity_poly.pdbx_strand_id
1 'polypeptide(L)'
;MDFLDIAGKNFLVFGVANKKSIAFAVGEVLSEAEAKVVYSVRSAARKESVSKFLPDADIFLCDVEREYEIKELAENISKKYPKIHGIVHSIAFANYEGGLKPFHETRKKDFLQSVDISCYSLVAIANAFKDLLDKKASVVTISISATKMAAEPYGFMAPVKAALDSTICFLAKSFSSFSEIRFNSVNPGLLKTSASAGIPGYLDYYLFAEQLTLRKKALTTKEVANTVAFLLSERASGINAQRIAIDCGMSVNYFDKDIITKATRV
;
A
#
# COMPACT_ATOMS: atom_id res chain seq x y z
N MET A 1 -4.84 27.97 2.34
CA MET A 1 -3.87 27.47 3.35
C MET A 1 -3.68 25.99 3.12
N ASP A 2 -2.48 25.54 2.73
CA ASP A 2 -2.18 24.10 2.58
C ASP A 2 -2.11 23.46 3.97
N PHE A 3 -3.21 22.81 4.38
CA PHE A 3 -3.27 22.17 5.70
C PHE A 3 -2.22 21.06 5.87
N LEU A 4 -1.91 20.34 4.77
CA LEU A 4 -0.96 19.23 4.81
C LEU A 4 0.50 19.67 4.71
N ASP A 5 0.74 20.91 4.27
CA ASP A 5 2.09 21.44 4.02
C ASP A 5 2.93 20.55 3.10
N ILE A 6 2.33 20.13 1.98
CA ILE A 6 2.95 19.25 0.98
C ILE A 6 3.05 19.88 -0.40
N ALA A 7 2.52 21.08 -0.60
CA ALA A 7 2.59 21.79 -1.87
C ALA A 7 4.06 21.93 -2.36
N GLY A 8 4.28 21.61 -3.63
CA GLY A 8 5.60 21.62 -4.26
C GLY A 8 6.57 20.52 -3.84
N LYS A 9 6.23 19.68 -2.83
CA LYS A 9 7.04 18.55 -2.38
C LYS A 9 6.93 17.38 -3.36
N ASN A 10 7.99 16.59 -3.50
CA ASN A 10 8.08 15.45 -4.42
C ASN A 10 7.74 14.15 -3.70
N PHE A 11 6.80 13.36 -4.23
CA PHE A 11 6.39 12.05 -3.70
C PHE A 11 6.52 10.97 -4.77
N LEU A 12 7.14 9.85 -4.41
CA LEU A 12 7.26 8.69 -5.27
C LEU A 12 6.19 7.65 -4.91
N VAL A 13 5.36 7.29 -5.87
CA VAL A 13 4.24 6.37 -5.69
C VAL A 13 4.44 5.10 -6.51
N PHE A 14 4.57 3.97 -5.83
CA PHE A 14 4.63 2.64 -6.44
C PHE A 14 3.25 1.99 -6.49
N GLY A 15 3.02 1.16 -7.50
CA GLY A 15 1.87 0.27 -7.56
C GLY A 15 0.65 0.82 -8.29
N VAL A 16 0.76 1.92 -9.04
CA VAL A 16 -0.33 2.37 -9.90
C VAL A 16 -0.56 1.35 -11.03
N ALA A 17 -1.80 0.87 -11.12
CA ALA A 17 -2.19 -0.13 -12.11
C ALA A 17 -3.31 0.37 -13.05
N ASN A 18 -4.30 1.05 -12.50
CA ASN A 18 -5.41 1.69 -13.19
C ASN A 18 -6.10 2.67 -12.22
N LYS A 19 -7.17 3.33 -12.66
CA LYS A 19 -7.94 4.31 -11.87
C LYS A 19 -8.60 3.74 -10.59
N LYS A 20 -8.67 2.42 -10.43
CA LYS A 20 -9.22 1.76 -9.24
C LYS A 20 -8.15 1.41 -8.19
N SER A 21 -6.86 1.63 -8.48
CA SER A 21 -5.79 1.34 -7.53
C SER A 21 -5.72 2.39 -6.41
N ILE A 22 -5.32 1.96 -5.21
CA ILE A 22 -5.06 2.88 -4.09
C ILE A 22 -3.97 3.89 -4.49
N ALA A 23 -2.92 3.43 -5.18
CA ALA A 23 -1.83 4.28 -5.65
C ALA A 23 -2.31 5.43 -6.56
N PHE A 24 -3.31 5.18 -7.42
CA PHE A 24 -3.92 6.23 -8.23
C PHE A 24 -4.66 7.25 -7.35
N ALA A 25 -5.52 6.78 -6.45
CA ALA A 25 -6.25 7.66 -5.54
C ALA A 25 -5.31 8.50 -4.64
N VAL A 26 -4.19 7.93 -4.21
CA VAL A 26 -3.14 8.67 -3.47
C VAL A 26 -2.54 9.76 -4.35
N GLY A 27 -2.19 9.44 -5.58
CA GLY A 27 -1.66 10.42 -6.52
C GLY A 27 -2.62 11.58 -6.78
N GLU A 28 -3.93 11.29 -6.91
CA GLU A 28 -4.97 12.33 -7.02
C GLU A 28 -5.00 13.24 -5.79
N VAL A 29 -5.04 12.68 -4.56
CA VAL A 29 -5.05 13.46 -3.32
C VAL A 29 -3.81 14.32 -3.17
N LEU A 30 -2.63 13.79 -3.48
CA LEU A 30 -1.38 14.54 -3.43
C LEU A 30 -1.36 15.67 -4.48
N SER A 31 -1.85 15.41 -5.70
CA SER A 31 -1.93 16.41 -6.76
C SER A 31 -2.96 17.50 -6.45
N GLU A 32 -4.11 17.16 -5.85
CA GLU A 32 -5.10 18.13 -5.34
C GLU A 32 -4.50 19.08 -4.29
N ALA A 33 -3.49 18.60 -3.53
CA ALA A 33 -2.73 19.40 -2.57
C ALA A 33 -1.45 20.01 -3.17
N GLU A 34 -1.39 20.17 -4.50
CA GLU A 34 -0.29 20.81 -5.26
C GLU A 34 1.08 20.14 -5.07
N ALA A 35 1.13 18.89 -4.62
CA ALA A 35 2.36 18.11 -4.56
C ALA A 35 2.76 17.58 -5.94
N LYS A 36 4.06 17.35 -6.14
CA LYS A 36 4.59 16.72 -7.35
C LYS A 36 4.63 15.21 -7.16
N VAL A 37 3.92 14.48 -8.03
CA VAL A 37 3.81 13.02 -7.93
C VAL A 37 4.61 12.36 -9.05
N VAL A 38 5.53 11.49 -8.65
CA VAL A 38 6.33 10.63 -9.53
C VAL A 38 5.85 9.21 -9.36
N TYR A 39 5.65 8.48 -10.46
CA TYR A 39 5.17 7.11 -10.39
C TYR A 39 6.23 6.10 -10.81
N SER A 40 6.20 4.94 -10.18
CA SER A 40 6.95 3.77 -10.62
C SER A 40 6.02 2.62 -10.95
N VAL A 41 6.25 2.00 -12.11
CA VAL A 41 5.46 0.86 -12.63
C VAL A 41 6.37 -0.27 -13.07
N ARG A 42 5.87 -1.52 -12.97
CA ARG A 42 6.63 -2.74 -13.16
C ARG A 42 7.15 -2.96 -14.59
N SER A 43 6.45 -2.47 -15.61
CA SER A 43 6.77 -2.85 -17.00
C SER A 43 6.38 -1.76 -18.00
N ALA A 44 6.97 -1.83 -19.22
CA ALA A 44 6.65 -0.92 -20.32
C ALA A 44 5.16 -0.96 -20.69
N ALA A 45 4.55 -2.16 -20.75
CA ALA A 45 3.11 -2.33 -21.01
C ALA A 45 2.27 -1.64 -19.93
N ARG A 46 2.71 -1.71 -18.66
CA ARG A 46 2.03 -0.99 -17.55
C ARG A 46 2.20 0.52 -17.70
N LYS A 47 3.38 0.99 -18.07
CA LYS A 47 3.65 2.41 -18.32
C LYS A 47 2.72 2.93 -19.43
N GLU A 48 2.65 2.26 -20.55
CA GLU A 48 1.76 2.63 -21.66
C GLU A 48 0.28 2.72 -21.21
N SER A 49 -0.18 1.73 -20.44
CA SER A 49 -1.55 1.72 -19.92
C SER A 49 -1.81 2.89 -18.96
N VAL A 50 -0.86 3.20 -18.07
CA VAL A 50 -0.99 4.27 -17.07
C VAL A 50 -0.90 5.65 -17.72
N SER A 51 -0.04 5.84 -18.71
CA SER A 51 0.09 7.11 -19.45
C SER A 51 -1.21 7.55 -20.15
N LYS A 52 -2.13 6.61 -20.44
CA LYS A 52 -3.44 6.95 -21.04
C LYS A 52 -4.34 7.78 -20.11
N PHE A 53 -4.14 7.70 -18.80
CA PHE A 53 -4.93 8.45 -17.81
C PHE A 53 -4.09 9.33 -16.87
N LEU A 54 -2.77 9.27 -17.00
CA LEU A 54 -1.80 10.16 -16.36
C LEU A 54 -0.80 10.66 -17.43
N PRO A 55 -1.26 11.42 -18.45
CA PRO A 55 -0.43 11.77 -19.60
C PRO A 55 0.76 12.67 -19.25
N ASP A 56 0.60 13.54 -18.26
CA ASP A 56 1.61 14.53 -17.85
C ASP A 56 2.47 14.06 -16.69
N ALA A 57 2.27 12.81 -16.21
CA ALA A 57 3.00 12.29 -15.06
C ALA A 57 4.38 11.76 -15.45
N ASP A 58 5.35 11.96 -14.56
CA ASP A 58 6.64 11.27 -14.66
C ASP A 58 6.47 9.82 -14.21
N ILE A 59 6.63 8.89 -15.16
CA ILE A 59 6.47 7.46 -14.92
C ILE A 59 7.77 6.74 -15.26
N PHE A 60 8.37 6.13 -14.24
CA PHE A 60 9.60 5.33 -14.34
C PHE A 60 9.28 3.83 -14.32
N LEU A 61 10.17 3.04 -14.91
CA LEU A 61 10.08 1.57 -14.89
C LEU A 61 10.88 1.04 -13.70
N CYS A 62 10.32 0.07 -12.97
CA CYS A 62 11.02 -0.71 -11.97
C CYS A 62 10.22 -1.95 -11.62
N ASP A 63 10.77 -3.12 -11.90
CA ASP A 63 10.31 -4.38 -11.34
C ASP A 63 11.03 -4.61 -10.01
N VAL A 64 10.29 -4.47 -8.90
CA VAL A 64 10.86 -4.56 -7.54
C VAL A 64 11.36 -5.96 -7.17
N GLU A 65 11.05 -6.98 -7.94
CA GLU A 65 11.63 -8.33 -7.85
C GLU A 65 13.11 -8.36 -8.28
N ARG A 66 13.60 -7.25 -8.87
CA ARG A 66 14.97 -7.08 -9.36
C ARG A 66 15.66 -5.92 -8.65
N GLU A 67 16.46 -6.22 -7.66
CA GLU A 67 17.14 -5.19 -6.85
C GLU A 67 17.96 -4.18 -7.68
N TYR A 68 18.54 -4.60 -8.79
CA TYR A 68 19.28 -3.68 -9.65
C TYR A 68 18.38 -2.61 -10.28
N GLU A 69 17.13 -2.97 -10.66
CA GLU A 69 16.17 -1.98 -11.20
C GLU A 69 15.74 -0.96 -10.14
N ILE A 70 15.71 -1.35 -8.85
CA ILE A 70 15.42 -0.39 -7.75
C ILE A 70 16.57 0.63 -7.61
N LYS A 71 17.83 0.19 -7.74
CA LYS A 71 19.00 1.09 -7.72
C LYS A 71 19.01 2.02 -8.92
N GLU A 72 18.81 1.50 -10.13
CA GLU A 72 18.69 2.28 -11.36
C GLU A 72 17.54 3.30 -11.28
N LEU A 73 16.41 2.92 -10.69
CA LEU A 73 15.29 3.83 -10.44
C LEU A 73 15.72 5.02 -9.58
N ALA A 74 16.40 4.78 -8.46
CA ALA A 74 16.87 5.83 -7.56
C ALA A 74 17.85 6.77 -8.29
N GLU A 75 18.79 6.24 -9.07
CA GLU A 75 19.72 7.01 -9.89
C GLU A 75 19.00 7.85 -10.96
N ASN A 76 18.01 7.27 -11.65
CA ASN A 76 17.26 7.98 -12.69
C ASN A 76 16.37 9.08 -12.11
N ILE A 77 15.75 8.85 -10.97
CA ILE A 77 14.94 9.86 -10.27
C ILE A 77 15.84 11.00 -9.76
N SER A 78 17.02 10.70 -9.21
CA SER A 78 17.94 11.72 -8.68
C SER A 78 18.40 12.74 -9.71
N LYS A 79 18.44 12.35 -10.99
CA LYS A 79 18.80 13.27 -12.11
C LYS A 79 17.76 14.39 -12.31
N LYS A 80 16.50 14.15 -11.93
CA LYS A 80 15.38 15.10 -12.12
C LYS A 80 14.88 15.70 -10.81
N TYR A 81 14.97 14.94 -9.74
CA TYR A 81 14.44 15.29 -8.43
C TYR A 81 15.57 15.25 -7.41
N PRO A 82 16.07 16.41 -6.92
CA PRO A 82 17.19 16.45 -5.97
C PRO A 82 16.83 15.90 -4.61
N LYS A 83 15.51 15.85 -4.28
CA LYS A 83 14.98 15.27 -3.04
C LYS A 83 13.61 14.68 -3.24
N ILE A 84 13.34 13.59 -2.52
CA ILE A 84 12.04 12.94 -2.38
C ILE A 84 11.56 13.12 -0.93
N HIS A 85 10.38 13.70 -0.77
CA HIS A 85 9.80 14.03 0.55
C HIS A 85 8.93 12.91 1.12
N GLY A 86 8.59 11.91 0.29
CA GLY A 86 7.92 10.71 0.76
C GLY A 86 7.78 9.65 -0.32
N ILE A 87 7.61 8.41 0.15
CA ILE A 87 7.39 7.23 -0.70
C ILE A 87 6.10 6.55 -0.29
N VAL A 88 5.29 6.18 -1.29
CA VAL A 88 4.13 5.33 -1.12
C VAL A 88 4.42 3.96 -1.72
N HIS A 89 4.55 2.96 -0.88
CA HIS A 89 4.73 1.58 -1.25
C HIS A 89 3.37 0.87 -1.30
N SER A 90 2.70 0.91 -2.47
CA SER A 90 1.40 0.28 -2.70
C SER A 90 1.54 -0.96 -3.57
N ILE A 91 2.45 -1.86 -3.16
CA ILE A 91 2.80 -3.08 -3.88
C ILE A 91 2.24 -4.29 -3.15
N ALA A 92 1.64 -5.20 -3.91
CA ALA A 92 1.25 -6.53 -3.46
C ALA A 92 1.21 -7.48 -4.65
N PHE A 93 1.72 -8.68 -4.46
CA PHE A 93 1.66 -9.76 -5.41
C PHE A 93 1.46 -11.10 -4.70
N ALA A 94 0.52 -11.89 -5.20
CA ALA A 94 0.37 -13.30 -4.85
C ALA A 94 0.02 -14.09 -6.10
N ASN A 95 0.67 -15.23 -6.27
CA ASN A 95 0.34 -16.16 -7.32
C ASN A 95 -0.80 -17.07 -6.87
N TYR A 96 -1.98 -16.90 -7.45
CA TYR A 96 -3.15 -17.74 -7.24
C TYR A 96 -3.41 -18.73 -8.38
N GLU A 97 -2.41 -18.96 -9.25
CA GLU A 97 -2.49 -20.02 -10.26
C GLU A 97 -2.71 -21.38 -9.58
N GLY A 98 -3.79 -22.04 -9.88
CA GLY A 98 -4.19 -23.28 -9.22
C GLY A 98 -5.25 -23.10 -8.13
N GLY A 99 -5.83 -21.90 -7.98
CA GLY A 99 -6.93 -21.60 -7.06
C GLY A 99 -6.50 -21.41 -5.61
N LEU A 100 -7.48 -21.14 -4.76
CA LEU A 100 -7.28 -21.09 -3.31
C LEU A 100 -7.19 -22.54 -2.78
N LYS A 101 -6.13 -22.81 -2.03
CA LYS A 101 -5.89 -24.07 -1.34
C LYS A 101 -5.91 -23.88 0.17
N PRO A 102 -6.12 -24.93 0.95
CA PRO A 102 -5.88 -24.87 2.39
C PRO A 102 -4.50 -24.31 2.70
N PHE A 103 -4.36 -23.49 3.72
CA PHE A 103 -3.13 -22.74 4.00
C PHE A 103 -1.88 -23.64 4.12
N HIS A 104 -2.02 -24.84 4.71
CA HIS A 104 -0.91 -25.79 4.86
C HIS A 104 -0.40 -26.39 3.53
N GLU A 105 -1.15 -26.23 2.44
CA GLU A 105 -0.75 -26.64 1.10
C GLU A 105 -0.09 -25.49 0.29
N THR A 106 0.19 -24.35 0.95
CA THR A 106 0.86 -23.22 0.31
C THR A 106 2.21 -23.63 -0.25
N ARG A 107 2.42 -23.41 -1.55
CA ARG A 107 3.71 -23.72 -2.18
C ARG A 107 4.78 -22.75 -1.71
N LYS A 108 5.93 -23.27 -1.29
CA LYS A 108 7.08 -22.48 -0.84
C LYS A 108 7.46 -21.38 -1.84
N LYS A 109 7.48 -21.71 -3.15
CA LYS A 109 7.82 -20.77 -4.23
C LYS A 109 6.91 -19.54 -4.20
N ASP A 110 5.59 -19.73 -4.12
CA ASP A 110 4.61 -18.64 -4.18
C ASP A 110 4.66 -17.79 -2.92
N PHE A 111 4.86 -18.43 -1.76
CA PHE A 111 5.02 -17.73 -0.50
C PHE A 111 6.26 -16.84 -0.50
N LEU A 112 7.42 -17.38 -0.90
CA LEU A 112 8.67 -16.62 -0.93
C LEU A 112 8.63 -15.48 -1.95
N GLN A 113 8.04 -15.70 -3.15
CA GLN A 113 7.86 -14.64 -4.13
C GLN A 113 6.96 -13.52 -3.60
N SER A 114 5.90 -13.87 -2.89
CA SER A 114 5.04 -12.85 -2.27
C SER A 114 5.72 -12.07 -1.16
N VAL A 115 6.59 -12.71 -0.36
CA VAL A 115 7.43 -12.05 0.64
C VAL A 115 8.39 -11.08 -0.04
N ASP A 116 9.06 -11.53 -1.08
CA ASP A 116 10.02 -10.74 -1.84
C ASP A 116 9.38 -9.47 -2.42
N ILE A 117 8.32 -9.63 -3.23
CA ILE A 117 7.67 -8.51 -3.92
C ILE A 117 6.88 -7.62 -2.96
N SER A 118 6.17 -8.18 -1.96
CA SER A 118 5.19 -7.42 -1.17
C SER A 118 5.72 -6.95 0.18
N CYS A 119 6.87 -7.45 0.63
CA CYS A 119 7.46 -7.10 1.93
C CYS A 119 8.92 -6.64 1.78
N TYR A 120 9.81 -7.50 1.26
CA TYR A 120 11.24 -7.19 1.16
C TYR A 120 11.51 -6.00 0.22
N SER A 121 10.74 -5.83 -0.82
CA SER A 121 10.87 -4.69 -1.73
C SER A 121 10.83 -3.32 -1.00
N LEU A 122 10.09 -3.20 0.12
CA LEU A 122 10.12 -1.98 0.93
C LEU A 122 11.51 -1.73 1.54
N VAL A 123 12.19 -2.79 2.00
CA VAL A 123 13.55 -2.70 2.55
C VAL A 123 14.53 -2.28 1.46
N ALA A 124 14.46 -2.92 0.30
CA ALA A 124 15.32 -2.62 -0.84
C ALA A 124 15.11 -1.17 -1.35
N ILE A 125 13.86 -0.73 -1.48
CA ILE A 125 13.49 0.64 -1.86
C ILE A 125 14.02 1.63 -0.81
N ALA A 126 13.77 1.41 0.48
CA ALA A 126 14.23 2.30 1.53
C ALA A 126 15.75 2.46 1.50
N ASN A 127 16.49 1.37 1.32
CA ASN A 127 17.96 1.42 1.21
C ASN A 127 18.44 2.16 -0.04
N ALA A 128 17.84 1.90 -1.21
CA ALA A 128 18.25 2.55 -2.46
C ALA A 128 17.98 4.07 -2.47
N PHE A 129 16.92 4.50 -1.79
CA PHE A 129 16.51 5.90 -1.74
C PHE A 129 17.01 6.67 -0.52
N LYS A 130 17.75 6.06 0.42
CA LYS A 130 18.14 6.65 1.71
C LYS A 130 18.82 8.02 1.60
N ASP A 131 19.65 8.21 0.58
CA ASP A 131 20.42 9.45 0.36
C ASP A 131 19.62 10.48 -0.45
N LEU A 132 18.61 10.04 -1.20
CA LEU A 132 17.71 10.91 -1.98
C LEU A 132 16.50 11.38 -1.14
N LEU A 133 16.14 10.66 -0.10
CA LEU A 133 15.07 11.04 0.81
C LEU A 133 15.45 12.30 1.60
N ASP A 134 14.50 13.22 1.75
CA ASP A 134 14.63 14.32 2.70
C ASP A 134 14.79 13.76 4.13
N LYS A 135 15.54 14.45 4.97
CA LYS A 135 15.80 13.99 6.35
C LYS A 135 14.53 13.84 7.22
N LYS A 136 13.43 14.48 6.82
CA LYS A 136 12.12 14.40 7.45
C LYS A 136 11.07 13.71 6.59
N ALA A 137 11.50 12.98 5.55
CA ALA A 137 10.60 12.28 4.66
C ALA A 137 9.70 11.27 5.39
N SER A 138 8.59 10.91 4.75
CA SER A 138 7.68 9.89 5.26
C SER A 138 7.49 8.77 4.24
N VAL A 139 7.66 7.54 4.68
CA VAL A 139 7.43 6.34 3.89
C VAL A 139 6.17 5.65 4.41
N VAL A 140 5.19 5.48 3.53
CA VAL A 140 3.91 4.84 3.86
C VAL A 140 3.71 3.62 2.99
N THR A 141 3.52 2.46 3.63
CA THR A 141 3.18 1.22 2.92
C THR A 141 1.71 0.87 3.07
N ILE A 142 1.15 0.19 2.07
CA ILE A 142 -0.23 -0.32 2.12
C ILE A 142 -0.22 -1.78 2.57
N SER A 143 -0.79 -2.02 3.74
CA SER A 143 -0.99 -3.34 4.32
C SER A 143 -2.46 -3.75 4.26
N ILE A 144 -2.97 -4.47 5.26
CA ILE A 144 -4.39 -4.84 5.44
C ILE A 144 -4.79 -4.78 6.91
N SER A 145 -6.06 -4.53 7.21
CA SER A 145 -6.57 -4.49 8.60
C SER A 145 -6.59 -5.89 9.26
N ALA A 146 -6.65 -6.94 8.46
CA ALA A 146 -6.90 -8.32 8.88
C ALA A 146 -5.64 -9.19 9.05
N THR A 147 -4.47 -8.61 9.37
CA THR A 147 -3.22 -9.38 9.53
C THR A 147 -3.24 -10.40 10.68
N LYS A 148 -4.18 -10.28 11.60
CA LYS A 148 -4.36 -11.20 12.74
C LYS A 148 -5.61 -12.08 12.61
N MET A 149 -6.37 -11.97 11.52
CA MET A 149 -7.55 -12.78 11.26
C MET A 149 -7.24 -13.82 10.19
N ALA A 150 -7.65 -15.07 10.41
CA ALA A 150 -7.53 -16.14 9.43
C ALA A 150 -8.62 -16.01 8.35
N ALA A 151 -8.44 -15.06 7.45
CA ALA A 151 -9.31 -14.88 6.29
C ALA A 151 -8.88 -15.88 5.20
N GLU A 152 -9.57 -17.00 5.08
CA GLU A 152 -9.23 -18.08 4.15
C GLU A 152 -8.96 -17.61 2.71
N PRO A 153 -9.78 -16.71 2.12
CA PRO A 153 -9.55 -16.26 0.74
C PRO A 153 -8.33 -15.35 0.57
N TYR A 154 -7.78 -14.84 1.64
CA TYR A 154 -6.55 -14.04 1.59
C TYR A 154 -5.29 -14.92 1.63
N GLY A 155 -5.43 -16.16 2.13
CA GLY A 155 -4.39 -17.18 2.16
C GLY A 155 -3.09 -16.66 2.78
N PHE A 156 -1.99 -16.93 2.11
CA PHE A 156 -0.66 -16.56 2.59
C PHE A 156 -0.33 -15.05 2.52
N MET A 157 -1.17 -14.24 1.86
CA MET A 157 -0.94 -12.79 1.86
C MET A 157 -1.10 -12.14 3.24
N ALA A 158 -1.95 -12.68 4.12
CA ALA A 158 -2.09 -12.14 5.47
C ALA A 158 -0.78 -12.23 6.29
N PRO A 159 -0.10 -13.40 6.38
CA PRO A 159 1.23 -13.49 6.96
C PRO A 159 2.29 -12.59 6.31
N VAL A 160 2.28 -12.45 4.97
CA VAL A 160 3.19 -11.55 4.25
C VAL A 160 2.95 -10.09 4.66
N LYS A 161 1.70 -9.66 4.76
CA LYS A 161 1.37 -8.31 5.23
C LYS A 161 1.64 -8.11 6.72
N ALA A 162 1.54 -9.15 7.55
CA ALA A 162 1.98 -9.09 8.94
C ALA A 162 3.51 -8.90 9.05
N ALA A 163 4.29 -9.57 8.19
CA ALA A 163 5.73 -9.33 8.08
C ALA A 163 6.03 -7.90 7.65
N LEU A 164 5.31 -7.36 6.65
CA LEU A 164 5.44 -5.97 6.22
C LEU A 164 5.13 -4.99 7.37
N ASP A 165 4.09 -5.24 8.15
CA ASP A 165 3.72 -4.45 9.33
C ASP A 165 4.82 -4.46 10.42
N SER A 166 5.54 -5.57 10.57
CA SER A 166 6.69 -5.65 11.47
C SER A 166 7.90 -4.89 10.89
N THR A 167 8.14 -5.01 9.59
CA THR A 167 9.29 -4.43 8.88
C THR A 167 9.37 -2.92 9.05
N ILE A 168 8.25 -2.19 9.09
CA ILE A 168 8.26 -0.73 9.28
C ILE A 168 8.90 -0.30 10.61
N CYS A 169 8.74 -1.09 11.67
CA CYS A 169 9.33 -0.79 12.97
C CYS A 169 10.88 -0.88 12.91
N PHE A 170 11.40 -1.90 12.22
CA PHE A 170 12.84 -2.08 12.06
C PHE A 170 13.45 -1.04 11.11
N LEU A 171 12.74 -0.66 10.03
CA LEU A 171 13.18 0.43 9.16
C LEU A 171 13.20 1.77 9.92
N ALA A 172 12.13 2.10 10.66
CA ALA A 172 12.09 3.31 11.48
C ALA A 172 13.26 3.36 12.46
N LYS A 173 13.54 2.24 13.15
CA LYS A 173 14.67 2.14 14.08
C LYS A 173 16.02 2.28 13.37
N SER A 174 16.20 1.62 12.24
CA SER A 174 17.44 1.71 11.46
C SER A 174 17.73 3.13 10.97
N PHE A 175 16.71 3.80 10.43
CA PHE A 175 16.86 5.15 9.90
C PHE A 175 16.96 6.24 10.98
N SER A 176 16.50 5.98 12.21
CA SER A 176 16.59 6.93 13.32
C SER A 176 18.01 7.27 13.74
N SER A 177 19.01 6.50 13.30
CA SER A 177 20.42 6.76 13.59
C SER A 177 21.00 7.92 12.79
N PHE A 178 20.37 8.32 11.66
CA PHE A 178 20.91 9.34 10.76
C PHE A 178 19.85 10.29 10.17
N SER A 179 18.57 10.11 10.53
CA SER A 179 17.45 10.91 10.00
C SER A 179 16.24 10.93 10.93
N GLU A 180 15.25 11.78 10.60
CA GLU A 180 13.91 11.80 11.19
C GLU A 180 12.87 11.14 10.26
N ILE A 181 13.31 10.32 9.29
CA ILE A 181 12.42 9.64 8.33
C ILE A 181 11.48 8.71 9.07
N ARG A 182 10.19 8.82 8.76
CA ARG A 182 9.12 8.05 9.38
C ARG A 182 8.67 6.91 8.46
N PHE A 183 8.38 5.77 9.06
CA PHE A 183 7.84 4.60 8.37
C PHE A 183 6.52 4.18 9.02
N ASN A 184 5.43 4.22 8.26
CA ASN A 184 4.12 3.84 8.75
C ASN A 184 3.41 2.92 7.74
N SER A 185 2.41 2.17 8.20
CA SER A 185 1.51 1.45 7.29
C SER A 185 0.06 1.91 7.44
N VAL A 186 -0.63 1.99 6.32
CA VAL A 186 -2.08 2.11 6.25
C VAL A 186 -2.65 0.74 5.95
N ASN A 187 -3.55 0.29 6.81
CA ASN A 187 -4.10 -1.05 6.82
C ASN A 187 -5.61 -1.00 6.49
N PRO A 188 -5.99 -0.95 5.20
CA PRO A 188 -7.39 -0.88 4.81
C PRO A 188 -8.13 -2.19 5.08
N GLY A 189 -9.44 -2.09 5.27
CA GLY A 189 -10.39 -3.18 5.11
C GLY A 189 -10.52 -3.60 3.64
N LEU A 190 -11.52 -4.42 3.32
CA LEU A 190 -11.72 -4.90 1.96
C LEU A 190 -12.14 -3.76 1.02
N LEU A 191 -11.51 -3.71 -0.15
CA LEU A 191 -11.69 -2.68 -1.17
C LEU A 191 -11.90 -3.31 -2.55
N LYS A 192 -12.72 -2.69 -3.38
CA LYS A 192 -12.80 -3.04 -4.81
C LYS A 192 -11.66 -2.37 -5.59
N THR A 193 -10.56 -3.08 -5.76
CA THR A 193 -9.39 -2.63 -6.51
C THR A 193 -9.05 -3.61 -7.62
N SER A 194 -8.12 -3.23 -8.51
CA SER A 194 -7.59 -4.18 -9.52
C SER A 194 -6.84 -5.36 -8.90
N ALA A 195 -6.16 -5.15 -7.78
CA ALA A 195 -5.47 -6.22 -7.06
C ALA A 195 -6.46 -7.23 -6.47
N SER A 196 -7.54 -6.75 -5.85
CA SER A 196 -8.56 -7.61 -5.25
C SER A 196 -9.38 -8.40 -6.28
N ALA A 197 -9.52 -7.86 -7.51
CA ALA A 197 -10.23 -8.55 -8.59
C ALA A 197 -9.53 -9.86 -9.04
N GLY A 198 -8.24 -10.02 -8.75
CA GLY A 198 -7.48 -11.24 -9.01
C GLY A 198 -7.62 -12.34 -7.94
N ILE A 199 -8.33 -12.07 -6.83
CA ILE A 199 -8.52 -13.04 -5.74
C ILE A 199 -9.80 -13.82 -6.01
N PRO A 200 -9.74 -15.16 -6.13
CA PRO A 200 -10.93 -16.00 -6.34
C PRO A 200 -11.97 -15.81 -5.22
N GLY A 201 -13.25 -15.66 -5.59
CA GLY A 201 -14.35 -15.50 -4.63
C GLY A 201 -14.38 -14.18 -3.86
N TYR A 202 -13.51 -13.22 -4.18
CA TYR A 202 -13.36 -11.96 -3.43
C TYR A 202 -14.67 -11.17 -3.26
N LEU A 203 -15.57 -11.24 -4.23
CA LEU A 203 -16.80 -10.44 -4.20
C LEU A 203 -17.68 -10.78 -2.98
N ASP A 204 -17.83 -12.07 -2.64
CA ASP A 204 -18.67 -12.51 -1.53
C ASP A 204 -18.10 -12.02 -0.19
N TYR A 205 -16.77 -12.12 -0.04
CA TYR A 205 -16.07 -11.60 1.14
C TYR A 205 -16.15 -10.08 1.25
N TYR A 206 -16.06 -9.38 0.12
CA TYR A 206 -16.24 -7.94 0.09
C TYR A 206 -17.67 -7.54 0.53
N LEU A 207 -18.71 -8.20 0.00
CA LEU A 207 -20.09 -7.94 0.36
C LEU A 207 -20.38 -8.28 1.84
N PHE A 208 -19.78 -9.34 2.34
CA PHE A 208 -19.83 -9.69 3.77
C PHE A 208 -19.13 -8.61 4.64
N ALA A 209 -17.92 -8.22 4.27
CA ALA A 209 -17.17 -7.17 4.97
C ALA A 209 -17.90 -5.83 5.00
N GLU A 210 -18.61 -5.48 3.92
CA GLU A 210 -19.46 -4.28 3.87
C GLU A 210 -20.53 -4.31 4.95
N GLN A 211 -21.16 -5.49 5.20
CA GLN A 211 -22.14 -5.66 6.27
C GLN A 211 -21.50 -5.56 7.66
N LEU A 212 -20.22 -5.92 7.80
CA LEU A 212 -19.49 -5.81 9.07
C LEU A 212 -19.05 -4.38 9.39
N THR A 213 -18.92 -3.48 8.41
CA THR A 213 -18.57 -2.08 8.72
C THR A 213 -19.64 -1.46 9.63
N LEU A 214 -19.23 -0.64 10.60
CA LEU A 214 -20.19 0.01 11.52
C LEU A 214 -21.17 0.95 10.78
N ARG A 215 -20.77 1.47 9.63
CA ARG A 215 -21.62 2.33 8.79
C ARG A 215 -22.40 1.58 7.71
N LYS A 216 -22.27 0.24 7.61
CA LYS A 216 -22.91 -0.63 6.60
C LYS A 216 -22.66 -0.16 5.15
N LYS A 217 -21.51 0.44 4.92
CA LYS A 217 -21.06 0.94 3.63
C LYS A 217 -19.58 0.70 3.48
N ALA A 218 -19.21 0.19 2.32
CA ALA A 218 -17.82 -0.15 2.02
C ALA A 218 -16.87 1.05 2.10
N LEU A 219 -15.61 0.74 2.39
CA LEU A 219 -14.50 1.67 2.31
C LEU A 219 -14.18 2.01 0.85
N THR A 220 -13.75 3.24 0.60
CA THR A 220 -13.30 3.71 -0.72
C THR A 220 -11.78 3.89 -0.77
N THR A 221 -11.21 3.82 -1.97
CA THR A 221 -9.76 4.08 -2.18
C THR A 221 -9.40 5.52 -1.83
N LYS A 222 -10.32 6.48 -2.01
CA LYS A 222 -10.11 7.90 -1.64
C LYS A 222 -9.98 8.08 -0.12
N GLU A 223 -10.77 7.36 0.68
CA GLU A 223 -10.66 7.42 2.15
C GLU A 223 -9.30 6.88 2.63
N VAL A 224 -8.81 5.81 2.00
CA VAL A 224 -7.47 5.29 2.26
C VAL A 224 -6.40 6.31 1.85
N ALA A 225 -6.54 6.90 0.67
CA ALA A 225 -5.62 7.90 0.12
C ALA A 225 -5.50 9.15 1.00
N ASN A 226 -6.61 9.62 1.59
CA ASN A 226 -6.61 10.75 2.52
C ASN A 226 -5.73 10.46 3.75
N THR A 227 -5.81 9.25 4.31
CA THR A 227 -4.96 8.84 5.43
C THR A 227 -3.49 8.73 5.02
N VAL A 228 -3.21 8.22 3.82
CA VAL A 228 -1.85 8.17 3.28
C VAL A 228 -1.28 9.58 3.15
N ALA A 229 -2.02 10.52 2.57
CA ALA A 229 -1.59 11.91 2.41
C ALA A 229 -1.34 12.58 3.77
N PHE A 230 -2.21 12.35 4.76
CA PHE A 230 -1.98 12.83 6.13
C PHE A 230 -0.68 12.27 6.72
N LEU A 231 -0.41 10.97 6.60
CA LEU A 231 0.82 10.35 7.12
C LEU A 231 2.08 10.82 6.37
N LEU A 232 1.98 11.20 5.11
CA LEU A 232 3.08 11.79 4.33
C LEU A 232 3.37 13.24 4.76
N SER A 233 2.43 13.91 5.38
CA SER A 233 2.53 15.33 5.76
C SER A 233 3.27 15.55 7.09
N GLU A 234 3.72 16.78 7.32
CA GLU A 234 4.28 17.22 8.60
C GLU A 234 3.26 17.18 9.76
N ARG A 235 1.95 17.16 9.45
CA ARG A 235 0.88 17.04 10.46
C ARG A 235 0.90 15.70 11.19
N ALA A 236 1.56 14.71 10.60
CA ALA A 236 1.77 13.39 11.18
C ALA A 236 3.19 13.19 11.76
N SER A 237 3.95 14.27 12.05
CA SER A 237 5.35 14.19 12.49
C SER A 237 5.57 13.35 13.75
N GLY A 238 4.59 13.28 14.65
CA GLY A 238 4.62 12.43 15.85
C GLY A 238 4.25 10.97 15.59
N ILE A 239 3.86 10.58 14.35
CA ILE A 239 3.44 9.22 14.02
C ILE A 239 4.57 8.50 13.28
N ASN A 240 5.21 7.54 13.95
CA ASN A 240 6.28 6.74 13.37
C ASN A 240 6.15 5.28 13.84
N ALA A 241 6.48 4.34 12.98
CA ALA A 241 6.39 2.90 13.22
C ALA A 241 4.96 2.41 13.56
N GLN A 242 3.91 3.12 13.08
CA GLN A 242 2.52 2.81 13.40
C GLN A 242 1.80 2.14 12.23
N ARG A 243 0.81 1.31 12.61
CA ARG A 243 -0.12 0.64 11.71
C ARG A 243 -1.49 1.25 11.91
N ILE A 244 -1.99 1.94 10.90
CA ILE A 244 -3.26 2.65 10.98
C ILE A 244 -4.35 1.86 10.25
N ALA A 245 -5.25 1.25 11.00
CA ALA A 245 -6.40 0.55 10.43
C ALA A 245 -7.43 1.55 9.87
N ILE A 246 -7.82 1.34 8.61
CA ILE A 246 -8.85 2.10 7.91
C ILE A 246 -9.87 1.09 7.38
N ASP A 247 -10.81 0.69 8.21
CA ASP A 247 -11.75 -0.40 7.90
C ASP A 247 -13.20 -0.12 8.32
N CYS A 248 -13.50 1.13 8.66
CA CYS A 248 -14.84 1.56 9.10
C CYS A 248 -15.36 0.75 10.30
N GLY A 249 -14.44 0.32 11.19
CA GLY A 249 -14.78 -0.46 12.38
C GLY A 249 -15.09 -1.94 12.11
N MET A 250 -14.83 -2.46 10.91
CA MET A 250 -15.06 -3.86 10.56
C MET A 250 -14.33 -4.82 11.49
N SER A 251 -13.07 -4.55 11.81
CA SER A 251 -12.23 -5.46 12.62
C SER A 251 -12.63 -5.54 14.10
N VAL A 252 -13.49 -4.66 14.59
CA VAL A 252 -13.98 -4.65 15.97
C VAL A 252 -15.45 -5.06 16.08
N ASN A 253 -16.15 -5.25 14.96
CA ASN A 253 -17.58 -5.59 14.90
C ASN A 253 -17.80 -7.10 14.73
N TYR A 254 -17.39 -7.89 15.72
CA TYR A 254 -17.45 -9.36 15.63
C TYR A 254 -18.87 -9.91 15.80
N PHE A 255 -19.67 -9.35 16.71
CA PHE A 255 -21.04 -9.81 17.02
C PHE A 255 -22.11 -8.84 16.53
N ASP A 256 -22.15 -8.63 15.21
CA ASP A 256 -23.21 -7.82 14.60
C ASP A 256 -24.56 -8.55 14.65
N LYS A 257 -25.57 -7.91 15.28
CA LYS A 257 -26.89 -8.50 15.51
C LYS A 257 -27.59 -8.90 14.20
N ASP A 258 -27.48 -8.08 13.16
CA ASP A 258 -28.17 -8.33 11.89
C ASP A 258 -27.53 -9.50 11.15
N ILE A 259 -26.19 -9.61 11.21
CA ILE A 259 -25.45 -10.73 10.62
C ILE A 259 -25.77 -12.02 11.37
N ILE A 260 -25.76 -11.98 12.72
CA ILE A 260 -26.14 -13.13 13.54
C ILE A 260 -27.57 -13.57 13.19
N THR A 261 -28.51 -12.65 13.10
CA THR A 261 -29.89 -12.96 12.74
C THR A 261 -30.00 -13.64 11.38
N LYS A 262 -29.27 -13.14 10.36
CA LYS A 262 -29.23 -13.75 9.02
C LYS A 262 -28.58 -15.13 9.02
N ALA A 263 -27.55 -15.35 9.83
CA ALA A 263 -26.84 -16.62 9.90
C ALA A 263 -27.56 -17.70 10.71
N THR A 264 -28.43 -17.33 11.67
CA THR A 264 -29.08 -18.28 12.60
C THR A 264 -30.56 -18.53 12.31
N ARG A 265 -31.16 -17.72 11.43
CA ARG A 265 -32.57 -17.94 10.98
C ARG A 265 -32.52 -18.49 9.56
N VAL A 266 -32.60 -19.81 9.46
CA VAL A 266 -32.79 -20.56 8.22
C VAL A 266 -34.30 -20.64 7.93
#